data_36e4ab6afbca32a098078968ce612d71
#
_entry.id   36e4ab6afbca32a098078968ce612d71
#
_cell.length_a   1.000
_cell.length_b   1.000
_cell.length_c   1.000
_cell.angle_alpha   90.00
_cell.angle_beta   90.00
_cell.angle_gamma   90.00
#
_symmetry.space_group_name_H-M   'P 1'
#
loop_
_entity.id
_entity.type
_entity.pdbx_description
1 polymer ?
#
loop_
_entity_poly.entity_id
_entity_poly.type
_entity_poly.pdbx_seq_one_letter_code
_entity_poly.pdbx_strand_id
1 'polypeptide(L)'
;MRVLLRLPVVALVFVGVCGSAPLPVRAQNGASAASPAADVPAPVDKTEVPTLSFAEQVEQNFFPYRQGPPHVPGIEIGPAITRENWQIAQGVLSQQLLEAVRAGELTVFVQATSDLPVTPEYIAATRESASTVTLDATGAAVQYRAGQPFPLLTPGDAQAGLKAAWNARYADSGDSIQRLESLEVRDSSGAYQYGFSFSYARAYGMHRAKPERNIPAWESEGILYKDFMQVHHPVPAITIHPLLGLVHLWYWHDQEKRPVNQWYIMGYLSINRLRTLVYDPQSSAWRFPILHEDLFGTYVQAYQWRLLDTRVALVPGFVQSAQALFGGQRGGYPLDPWELRTVHIVEAVPRSATHPYGRKVFYFDQQTFAPLYVLIFDREGKHWRTEFFVYANPSAYPGAKDVRVPILVGRSWVDFRQDHVTFARVTDAVYNQPLPPEYFSQANMIRKGK
;
A
#
# COMPACT_ATOMS: atom_id res chain seq x y z
N MET A 1 -20.81 -12.01 53.67
CA MET A 1 -20.87 -13.33 53.01
C MET A 1 -19.96 -13.26 51.81
N ARG A 2 -18.71 -13.79 51.94
CA ARG A 2 -17.67 -13.77 50.90
C ARG A 2 -17.77 -15.07 50.12
N VAL A 3 -17.97 -14.99 48.81
CA VAL A 3 -17.88 -16.13 47.88
C VAL A 3 -16.56 -16.04 47.15
N LEU A 4 -15.66 -16.97 47.46
CA LEU A 4 -14.38 -17.19 46.80
C LEU A 4 -14.63 -18.12 45.59
N LEU A 5 -14.47 -17.61 44.34
CA LEU A 5 -14.37 -18.46 43.15
C LEU A 5 -12.92 -18.93 42.97
N ARG A 6 -12.71 -20.24 43.04
CA ARG A 6 -11.43 -20.91 42.72
C ARG A 6 -11.37 -21.16 41.20
N LEU A 7 -10.28 -20.70 40.55
CA LEU A 7 -9.90 -21.09 39.20
C LEU A 7 -9.07 -22.41 39.24
N PRO A 8 -9.24 -23.31 38.27
CA PRO A 8 -8.40 -24.52 38.18
C PRO A 8 -7.09 -24.17 37.44
N VAL A 9 -6.00 -24.68 38.03
CA VAL A 9 -4.66 -24.73 37.43
C VAL A 9 -4.63 -25.88 36.43
N VAL A 10 -4.32 -25.60 35.16
CA VAL A 10 -4.04 -26.64 34.15
C VAL A 10 -2.53 -26.83 34.08
N ALA A 11 -2.08 -28.03 34.44
CA ALA A 11 -0.70 -28.46 34.34
C ALA A 11 -0.36 -28.83 32.89
N LEU A 12 0.70 -28.25 32.34
CA LEU A 12 1.30 -28.67 31.08
C LEU A 12 2.22 -29.88 31.31
N VAL A 13 1.92 -30.98 30.65
CA VAL A 13 2.79 -32.15 30.57
C VAL A 13 3.70 -31.99 29.33
N PHE A 14 5.01 -31.96 29.56
CA PHE A 14 6.02 -32.11 28.53
C PHE A 14 6.19 -33.58 28.16
N VAL A 15 5.96 -33.92 26.90
CA VAL A 15 6.38 -35.21 26.33
C VAL A 15 7.52 -34.91 25.35
N GLY A 16 8.71 -35.36 25.71
CA GLY A 16 9.86 -35.36 24.83
C GLY A 16 9.79 -36.58 23.89
N VAL A 17 10.09 -36.37 22.63
CA VAL A 17 10.31 -37.43 21.65
C VAL A 17 11.66 -37.23 20.97
N CYS A 18 12.45 -38.33 21.06
CA CYS A 18 13.79 -38.51 20.54
C CYS A 18 13.88 -38.46 19.01
N GLY A 19 15.10 -38.18 18.58
CA GLY A 19 15.56 -37.99 17.22
C GLY A 19 15.37 -39.15 16.24
N SER A 20 15.44 -38.82 14.99
CA SER A 20 15.74 -39.72 13.88
C SER A 20 16.67 -39.02 12.86
N ALA A 21 17.69 -39.77 12.47
CA ALA A 21 18.78 -39.40 11.59
C ALA A 21 18.35 -39.25 10.12
N PRO A 22 19.10 -38.49 9.28
CA PRO A 22 18.77 -38.35 7.87
C PRO A 22 19.27 -39.50 7.02
N LEU A 23 18.43 -39.95 6.06
CA LEU A 23 18.76 -40.92 5.03
C LEU A 23 19.45 -40.23 3.84
N PRO A 24 20.35 -40.92 3.12
CA PRO A 24 21.10 -40.31 2.02
C PRO A 24 20.29 -40.21 0.73
N VAL A 25 20.40 -39.06 0.08
CA VAL A 25 19.86 -38.79 -1.26
C VAL A 25 20.76 -39.48 -2.31
N ARG A 26 20.18 -40.37 -3.10
CA ARG A 26 20.80 -41.02 -4.24
C ARG A 26 20.65 -40.15 -5.50
N ALA A 27 21.75 -39.69 -6.07
CA ALA A 27 21.80 -39.00 -7.34
C ALA A 27 21.41 -39.95 -8.49
N GLN A 28 20.43 -39.59 -9.29
CA GLN A 28 20.16 -40.24 -10.58
C GLN A 28 20.68 -39.35 -11.72
N ASN A 29 21.70 -39.86 -12.40
CA ASN A 29 22.16 -39.32 -13.67
C ASN A 29 21.16 -39.72 -14.77
N GLY A 30 20.47 -38.74 -15.33
CA GLY A 30 19.63 -38.89 -16.53
C GLY A 30 20.33 -38.26 -17.73
N ALA A 31 20.68 -39.09 -18.70
CA ALA A 31 21.28 -38.66 -19.93
C ALA A 31 20.32 -37.83 -20.79
N SER A 32 20.77 -36.65 -21.22
CA SER A 32 20.07 -35.74 -22.14
C SER A 32 20.20 -36.29 -23.58
N ALA A 33 19.05 -36.57 -24.22
CA ALA A 33 18.97 -36.81 -25.67
C ALA A 33 18.96 -35.45 -26.39
N ALA A 34 19.88 -35.30 -27.34
CA ALA A 34 19.96 -34.12 -28.19
C ALA A 34 18.75 -34.03 -29.13
N SER A 35 18.08 -32.90 -29.13
CA SER A 35 17.02 -32.52 -30.08
C SER A 35 17.65 -31.85 -31.32
N PRO A 36 17.08 -31.99 -32.50
CA PRO A 36 17.69 -31.50 -33.75
C PRO A 36 17.61 -29.97 -33.83
N ALA A 37 18.65 -29.37 -34.38
CA ALA A 37 18.79 -27.94 -34.62
C ALA A 37 17.64 -27.38 -35.46
N ALA A 38 16.89 -26.44 -34.91
CA ALA A 38 15.96 -25.60 -35.64
C ALA A 38 16.73 -24.51 -36.38
N ASP A 39 16.36 -24.26 -37.64
CA ASP A 39 16.87 -23.19 -38.49
C ASP A 39 16.86 -21.83 -37.75
N VAL A 40 18.04 -21.24 -37.58
CA VAL A 40 18.22 -19.91 -37.08
C VAL A 40 18.03 -18.92 -38.22
N PRO A 41 17.02 -18.06 -38.23
CA PRO A 41 16.92 -17.00 -39.22
C PRO A 41 18.11 -16.05 -39.10
N ALA A 42 18.57 -15.54 -40.26
CA ALA A 42 19.68 -14.59 -40.38
C ALA A 42 19.47 -13.35 -39.46
N PRO A 43 20.55 -12.76 -38.93
CA PRO A 43 20.43 -11.60 -38.05
C PRO A 43 19.77 -10.44 -38.80
N VAL A 44 18.61 -10.02 -38.26
CA VAL A 44 17.95 -8.76 -38.65
C VAL A 44 18.90 -7.62 -38.25
N ASP A 45 19.19 -6.77 -39.22
CA ASP A 45 20.00 -5.55 -39.04
C ASP A 45 19.58 -4.80 -37.76
N LYS A 46 20.47 -4.75 -36.79
CA LYS A 46 20.23 -4.05 -35.55
C LYS A 46 20.36 -2.57 -35.87
N THR A 47 19.27 -1.94 -36.26
CA THR A 47 19.14 -0.47 -36.13
C THR A 47 19.47 -0.13 -34.66
N GLU A 48 20.60 0.54 -34.42
CA GLU A 48 20.99 1.03 -33.11
C GLU A 48 19.85 1.92 -32.59
N VAL A 49 19.05 1.36 -31.67
CA VAL A 49 18.10 2.17 -30.92
C VAL A 49 18.93 3.14 -30.10
N PRO A 50 18.78 4.47 -30.25
CA PRO A 50 19.56 5.43 -29.51
C PRO A 50 19.43 5.15 -28.01
N THR A 51 20.56 4.89 -27.35
CA THR A 51 20.55 4.65 -25.90
C THR A 51 20.21 5.97 -25.23
N LEU A 52 19.03 6.05 -24.61
CA LEU A 52 18.57 7.23 -23.87
C LEU A 52 19.58 7.58 -22.77
N SER A 53 19.86 8.86 -22.60
CA SER A 53 20.61 9.34 -21.45
C SER A 53 19.87 9.03 -20.13
N PHE A 54 20.59 9.01 -19.01
CA PHE A 54 19.98 8.80 -17.69
C PHE A 54 18.81 9.77 -17.42
N ALA A 55 18.98 11.04 -17.77
CA ALA A 55 17.95 12.06 -17.57
C ALA A 55 16.68 11.77 -18.40
N GLU A 56 16.85 11.30 -19.64
CA GLU A 56 15.73 10.92 -20.51
C GLU A 56 15.02 9.67 -20.01
N GLN A 57 15.76 8.68 -19.49
CA GLN A 57 15.16 7.49 -18.87
C GLN A 57 14.34 7.84 -17.62
N VAL A 58 14.86 8.73 -16.76
CA VAL A 58 14.12 9.23 -15.58
C VAL A 58 12.86 9.97 -16.02
N GLU A 59 12.95 10.82 -17.04
CA GLU A 59 11.78 11.53 -17.55
C GLU A 59 10.74 10.59 -18.15
N GLN A 60 11.18 9.57 -18.90
CA GLN A 60 10.28 8.54 -19.44
C GLN A 60 9.55 7.78 -18.34
N ASN A 61 10.20 7.50 -17.21
CA ASN A 61 9.55 6.86 -16.07
C ASN A 61 8.45 7.73 -15.43
N PHE A 62 8.66 9.04 -15.36
CA PHE A 62 7.63 9.96 -14.85
C PHE A 62 6.49 10.20 -15.85
N PHE A 63 6.72 9.97 -17.13
CA PHE A 63 5.72 10.19 -18.19
C PHE A 63 5.67 8.97 -19.15
N PRO A 64 5.36 7.79 -18.64
CA PRO A 64 5.43 6.56 -19.44
C PRO A 64 4.41 6.50 -20.56
N TYR A 65 3.38 7.35 -20.51
CA TYR A 65 2.24 7.34 -21.46
C TYR A 65 2.25 8.49 -22.46
N ARG A 66 3.30 9.31 -22.51
CA ARG A 66 3.44 10.39 -23.52
C ARG A 66 3.45 9.88 -24.96
N GLN A 67 3.95 8.67 -25.20
CA GLN A 67 3.97 8.03 -26.52
C GLN A 67 2.70 7.23 -26.83
N GLY A 68 1.75 7.23 -25.93
CA GLY A 68 0.49 6.52 -26.00
C GLY A 68 0.28 5.55 -24.84
N PRO A 69 -0.99 5.22 -24.57
CA PRO A 69 -1.33 4.26 -23.51
C PRO A 69 -0.91 2.84 -23.88
N PRO A 70 -0.71 1.95 -22.89
CA PRO A 70 -0.53 0.54 -23.15
C PRO A 70 -1.73 -0.04 -23.91
N HIS A 71 -1.46 -0.93 -24.84
CA HIS A 71 -2.49 -1.65 -25.58
C HIS A 71 -2.35 -3.15 -25.35
N VAL A 72 -3.48 -3.81 -25.07
CA VAL A 72 -3.56 -5.26 -24.95
C VAL A 72 -4.70 -5.75 -25.85
N PRO A 73 -4.43 -6.66 -26.80
CA PRO A 73 -5.45 -7.18 -27.71
C PRO A 73 -6.67 -7.73 -26.97
N GLY A 74 -7.86 -7.34 -27.39
CA GLY A 74 -9.13 -7.77 -26.81
C GLY A 74 -9.61 -6.95 -25.61
N ILE A 75 -8.78 -6.06 -25.06
CA ILE A 75 -9.22 -5.14 -24.01
C ILE A 75 -9.51 -3.77 -24.63
N GLU A 76 -10.77 -3.39 -24.61
CA GLU A 76 -11.27 -2.17 -25.21
C GLU A 76 -11.90 -1.26 -24.15
N ILE A 77 -11.88 0.06 -24.39
CA ILE A 77 -12.54 1.04 -23.56
C ILE A 77 -14.06 0.93 -23.76
N GLY A 78 -14.80 0.87 -22.67
CA GLY A 78 -16.27 0.85 -22.66
C GLY A 78 -16.86 -0.52 -22.34
N PRO A 79 -16.61 -1.60 -23.12
CA PRO A 79 -17.13 -2.91 -22.79
C PRO A 79 -16.66 -3.41 -21.43
N ALA A 80 -17.58 -3.99 -20.64
CA ALA A 80 -17.25 -4.57 -19.36
C ALA A 80 -16.61 -5.95 -19.49
N ILE A 81 -15.64 -6.26 -18.65
CA ILE A 81 -15.09 -7.59 -18.46
C ILE A 81 -15.89 -8.28 -17.36
N THR A 82 -16.55 -9.37 -17.70
CA THR A 82 -17.46 -10.10 -16.85
C THR A 82 -17.12 -11.59 -16.84
N ARG A 83 -17.90 -12.39 -16.13
CA ARG A 83 -17.73 -13.85 -16.13
C ARG A 83 -17.93 -14.51 -17.52
N GLU A 84 -18.58 -13.84 -18.46
CA GLU A 84 -18.82 -14.35 -19.81
C GLU A 84 -17.60 -14.20 -20.74
N ASN A 85 -16.74 -13.18 -20.48
CA ASN A 85 -15.60 -12.85 -21.32
C ASN A 85 -14.27 -12.71 -20.55
N TRP A 86 -14.18 -13.25 -19.33
CA TRP A 86 -13.03 -13.13 -18.43
C TRP A 86 -11.68 -13.48 -19.06
N GLN A 87 -11.69 -14.34 -20.09
CA GLN A 87 -10.48 -14.82 -20.77
C GLN A 87 -9.65 -13.68 -21.37
N ILE A 88 -10.29 -12.57 -21.79
CA ILE A 88 -9.59 -11.41 -22.36
C ILE A 88 -8.68 -10.71 -21.34
N ALA A 89 -8.96 -10.86 -20.05
CA ALA A 89 -8.17 -10.27 -18.96
C ALA A 89 -7.05 -11.21 -18.47
N GLN A 90 -6.93 -12.41 -19.07
CA GLN A 90 -5.87 -13.34 -18.73
C GLN A 90 -4.49 -12.74 -19.07
N GLY A 91 -3.58 -12.76 -18.10
CA GLY A 91 -2.26 -12.15 -18.24
C GLY A 91 -2.16 -10.69 -17.80
N VAL A 92 -3.28 -9.96 -17.68
CA VAL A 92 -3.29 -8.57 -17.19
C VAL A 92 -3.96 -8.39 -15.82
N LEU A 93 -4.78 -9.32 -15.37
CA LEU A 93 -5.24 -9.41 -13.99
C LEU A 93 -4.36 -10.39 -13.21
N SER A 94 -4.25 -10.18 -11.88
CA SER A 94 -3.74 -11.22 -10.98
C SER A 94 -4.67 -12.43 -10.99
N GLN A 95 -4.14 -13.60 -10.66
CA GLN A 95 -4.94 -14.82 -10.61
C GLN A 95 -6.16 -14.66 -9.69
N GLN A 96 -6.00 -14.03 -8.51
CA GLN A 96 -7.07 -13.82 -7.54
C GLN A 96 -8.20 -12.94 -8.10
N LEU A 97 -7.84 -11.88 -8.82
CA LEU A 97 -8.83 -11.00 -9.45
C LEU A 97 -9.48 -11.64 -10.67
N LEU A 98 -8.70 -12.40 -11.44
CA LEU A 98 -9.24 -13.16 -12.56
C LEU A 98 -10.26 -14.21 -12.11
N GLU A 99 -9.99 -14.89 -11.00
CA GLU A 99 -10.92 -15.82 -10.36
C GLU A 99 -12.19 -15.12 -9.87
N ALA A 100 -12.04 -13.90 -9.29
CA ALA A 100 -13.20 -13.09 -8.86
C ALA A 100 -14.07 -12.68 -10.06
N VAL A 101 -13.47 -12.30 -11.19
CA VAL A 101 -14.23 -12.01 -12.42
C VAL A 101 -14.93 -13.27 -12.94
N ARG A 102 -14.22 -14.39 -13.02
CA ARG A 102 -14.76 -15.68 -13.47
C ARG A 102 -15.90 -16.16 -12.60
N ALA A 103 -15.83 -15.94 -11.30
CA ALA A 103 -16.91 -16.26 -10.35
C ALA A 103 -18.09 -15.28 -10.43
N GLY A 104 -17.96 -14.15 -11.13
CA GLY A 104 -18.96 -13.09 -11.19
C GLY A 104 -18.99 -12.19 -9.95
N GLU A 105 -17.98 -12.29 -9.09
CA GLU A 105 -17.83 -11.43 -7.91
C GLU A 105 -17.39 -10.01 -8.28
N LEU A 106 -16.59 -9.87 -9.35
CA LEU A 106 -16.05 -8.62 -9.86
C LEU A 106 -16.43 -8.44 -11.32
N THR A 107 -16.92 -7.25 -11.67
CA THR A 107 -17.06 -6.76 -13.04
C THR A 107 -16.09 -5.58 -13.23
N VAL A 108 -15.33 -5.58 -14.31
CA VAL A 108 -14.33 -4.55 -14.57
C VAL A 108 -14.74 -3.73 -15.80
N PHE A 109 -14.91 -2.43 -15.60
CA PHE A 109 -15.06 -1.45 -16.68
C PHE A 109 -13.71 -0.86 -17.01
N VAL A 110 -13.41 -0.67 -18.29
CA VAL A 110 -12.11 -0.18 -18.75
C VAL A 110 -12.25 1.26 -19.22
N GLN A 111 -11.35 2.13 -18.77
CA GLN A 111 -11.20 3.50 -19.24
C GLN A 111 -9.82 3.75 -19.86
N ALA A 112 -9.67 4.91 -20.52
CA ALA A 112 -8.39 5.36 -21.05
C ALA A 112 -7.37 5.54 -19.94
N THR A 113 -6.12 5.14 -20.20
CA THR A 113 -5.02 5.32 -19.26
C THR A 113 -4.74 6.80 -19.02
N SER A 114 -4.76 7.22 -17.77
CA SER A 114 -4.45 8.57 -17.35
C SER A 114 -2.95 8.82 -17.36
N ASP A 115 -2.51 9.91 -17.99
CA ASP A 115 -1.17 10.44 -17.78
C ASP A 115 -1.23 11.50 -16.67
N LEU A 116 -0.58 11.23 -15.54
CA LEU A 116 -0.72 12.04 -14.34
C LEU A 116 0.30 13.17 -14.32
N PRO A 117 -0.05 14.34 -13.78
CA PRO A 117 0.92 15.39 -13.56
C PRO A 117 1.95 14.98 -12.50
N VAL A 118 3.19 15.43 -12.68
CA VAL A 118 4.27 15.24 -11.68
C VAL A 118 4.81 16.61 -11.30
N THR A 119 5.15 16.78 -10.04
CA THR A 119 5.73 18.03 -9.52
C THR A 119 7.13 18.24 -10.11
N PRO A 120 7.39 19.37 -10.82
CA PRO A 120 8.71 19.60 -11.43
C PRO A 120 9.85 19.56 -10.43
N GLU A 121 9.62 20.05 -9.22
CA GLU A 121 10.59 20.03 -8.13
C GLU A 121 10.91 18.58 -7.69
N TYR A 122 9.93 17.69 -7.73
CA TYR A 122 10.14 16.27 -7.43
C TYR A 122 11.02 15.59 -8.50
N ILE A 123 10.78 15.91 -9.77
CA ILE A 123 11.63 15.43 -10.88
C ILE A 123 13.06 15.94 -10.74
N ALA A 124 13.23 17.23 -10.44
CA ALA A 124 14.55 17.84 -10.24
C ALA A 124 15.30 17.20 -9.06
N ALA A 125 14.63 17.04 -7.92
CA ALA A 125 15.18 16.38 -6.74
C ALA A 125 15.54 14.91 -7.02
N THR A 126 14.75 14.21 -7.83
CA THR A 126 15.05 12.84 -8.26
C THR A 126 16.34 12.76 -9.07
N ARG A 127 16.52 13.68 -10.04
CA ARG A 127 17.73 13.72 -10.86
C ARG A 127 18.98 14.01 -10.04
N GLU A 128 18.88 14.88 -9.04
CA GLU A 128 19.95 15.20 -8.11
C GLU A 128 20.29 14.01 -7.21
N SER A 129 19.27 13.41 -6.57
CA SER A 129 19.44 12.32 -5.59
C SER A 129 19.88 11.01 -6.23
N ALA A 130 19.41 10.68 -7.43
CA ALA A 130 19.60 9.37 -8.03
C ALA A 130 21.06 8.96 -8.27
N SER A 131 21.99 9.94 -8.36
CA SER A 131 23.42 9.68 -8.51
C SER A 131 24.13 9.41 -7.18
N THR A 132 23.51 9.73 -6.04
CA THR A 132 24.14 9.70 -4.71
C THR A 132 23.51 8.66 -3.78
N VAL A 133 22.22 8.36 -3.96
CA VAL A 133 21.50 7.43 -3.09
C VAL A 133 21.97 6.00 -3.29
N THR A 134 22.32 5.36 -2.19
CA THR A 134 22.69 3.94 -2.16
C THR A 134 21.95 3.21 -1.06
N LEU A 135 21.95 1.88 -1.10
CA LEU A 135 21.50 1.05 0.00
C LEU A 135 22.71 0.61 0.83
N ASP A 136 22.65 0.79 2.14
CA ASP A 136 23.66 0.25 3.05
C ASP A 136 23.45 -1.25 3.34
N ALA A 137 24.31 -1.83 4.19
CA ALA A 137 24.24 -3.23 4.56
C ALA A 137 22.96 -3.61 5.32
N THR A 138 22.26 -2.66 5.90
CA THR A 138 20.97 -2.88 6.58
C THR A 138 19.77 -2.75 5.63
N GLY A 139 20.02 -2.29 4.40
CA GLY A 139 19.00 -1.99 3.40
C GLY A 139 18.38 -0.61 3.58
N ALA A 140 19.00 0.29 4.36
CA ALA A 140 18.56 1.67 4.46
C ALA A 140 19.00 2.48 3.24
N ALA A 141 18.13 3.41 2.78
CA ALA A 141 18.47 4.36 1.73
C ALA A 141 19.31 5.49 2.33
N VAL A 142 20.63 5.48 2.06
CA VAL A 142 21.57 6.47 2.58
C VAL A 142 21.85 7.56 1.55
N GLN A 143 22.23 8.75 2.02
CA GLN A 143 22.48 9.95 1.21
C GLN A 143 21.24 10.43 0.44
N TYR A 144 20.05 10.02 0.86
CA TYR A 144 18.79 10.44 0.27
C TYR A 144 18.36 11.81 0.82
N ARG A 145 17.94 12.70 -0.06
CA ARG A 145 17.47 14.05 0.30
C ARG A 145 16.00 14.25 -0.03
N ALA A 146 15.62 14.11 -1.29
CA ALA A 146 14.25 14.25 -1.77
C ALA A 146 14.08 13.62 -3.16
N GLY A 147 12.86 13.53 -3.65
CA GLY A 147 12.55 12.94 -4.94
C GLY A 147 12.38 11.42 -4.87
N GLN A 148 12.48 10.73 -5.98
CA GLN A 148 12.44 9.28 -6.05
C GLN A 148 13.85 8.72 -5.89
N PRO A 149 14.15 7.94 -4.83
CA PRO A 149 15.52 7.53 -4.54
C PRO A 149 16.14 6.62 -5.61
N PHE A 150 15.35 5.73 -6.22
CA PHE A 150 15.82 4.76 -7.21
C PHE A 150 14.95 4.80 -8.47
N PRO A 151 15.05 5.85 -9.30
CA PRO A 151 14.10 6.05 -10.41
C PRO A 151 14.17 4.97 -11.48
N LEU A 152 15.30 4.28 -11.61
CA LEU A 152 15.47 3.19 -12.57
C LEU A 152 15.60 1.86 -11.83
N LEU A 153 14.59 1.01 -11.96
CA LEU A 153 14.61 -0.35 -11.45
C LEU A 153 15.14 -1.29 -12.55
N THR A 154 16.30 -1.88 -12.33
CA THR A 154 16.92 -2.78 -13.29
C THR A 154 16.40 -4.20 -13.12
N PRO A 155 15.86 -4.84 -14.16
CA PRO A 155 15.51 -6.26 -14.12
C PRO A 155 16.73 -7.11 -13.75
N GLY A 156 16.52 -8.08 -12.84
CA GLY A 156 17.60 -8.97 -12.36
C GLY A 156 18.45 -8.40 -11.22
N ASP A 157 18.29 -7.13 -10.85
CA ASP A 157 18.90 -6.59 -9.63
C ASP A 157 18.25 -7.22 -8.39
N ALA A 158 19.05 -7.91 -7.57
CA ALA A 158 18.59 -8.56 -6.34
C ALA A 158 17.96 -7.57 -5.34
N GLN A 159 18.30 -6.29 -5.43
CA GLN A 159 17.80 -5.22 -4.58
C GLN A 159 16.61 -4.47 -5.21
N ALA A 160 16.19 -4.79 -6.43
CA ALA A 160 15.14 -4.05 -7.14
C ALA A 160 13.83 -3.97 -6.33
N GLY A 161 13.44 -5.06 -5.64
CA GLY A 161 12.25 -5.05 -4.78
C GLY A 161 12.38 -4.09 -3.59
N LEU A 162 13.54 -4.06 -2.94
CA LEU A 162 13.82 -3.13 -1.84
C LEU A 162 13.86 -1.68 -2.34
N LYS A 163 14.47 -1.43 -3.50
CA LYS A 163 14.47 -0.11 -4.16
C LYS A 163 13.06 0.36 -4.49
N ALA A 164 12.21 -0.54 -5.00
CA ALA A 164 10.80 -0.25 -5.26
C ALA A 164 10.04 0.12 -3.97
N ALA A 165 10.31 -0.59 -2.86
CA ALA A 165 9.70 -0.28 -1.57
C ALA A 165 10.12 1.11 -1.05
N TRP A 166 11.38 1.50 -1.21
CA TRP A 166 11.84 2.85 -0.87
C TRP A 166 11.22 3.91 -1.78
N ASN A 167 11.07 3.65 -3.08
CA ASN A 167 10.37 4.55 -3.98
C ASN A 167 8.92 4.78 -3.53
N ALA A 168 8.21 3.71 -3.17
CA ALA A 168 6.85 3.81 -2.65
C ALA A 168 6.80 4.53 -1.28
N ARG A 169 7.79 4.34 -0.41
CA ARG A 169 7.90 5.03 0.89
C ARG A 169 8.06 6.53 0.73
N TYR A 170 8.80 6.96 -0.28
CA TYR A 170 9.12 8.35 -0.57
C TYR A 170 8.39 8.89 -1.80
N ALA A 171 7.32 8.22 -2.25
CA ALA A 171 6.47 8.70 -3.32
C ALA A 171 5.90 10.09 -2.98
N ASP A 172 5.81 10.95 -4.00
CA ASP A 172 5.25 12.29 -3.80
C ASP A 172 3.79 12.20 -3.35
N SER A 173 3.53 12.68 -2.16
CA SER A 173 2.20 12.71 -1.55
C SER A 173 1.79 14.15 -1.14
N GLY A 174 2.57 15.14 -1.59
CA GLY A 174 2.49 16.52 -1.11
C GLY A 174 3.19 16.70 0.24
N ASP A 175 3.21 17.93 0.75
CA ASP A 175 3.89 18.29 2.01
C ASP A 175 2.99 18.12 3.23
N SER A 176 1.68 18.29 3.06
CA SER A 176 0.68 18.04 4.08
C SER A 176 -0.64 17.58 3.47
N ILE A 177 -1.38 16.81 4.26
CA ILE A 177 -2.69 16.28 3.86
C ILE A 177 -3.63 16.44 5.04
N GLN A 178 -4.82 16.95 4.81
CA GLN A 178 -5.93 16.88 5.75
C GLN A 178 -7.11 16.24 5.05
N ARG A 179 -7.77 15.27 5.70
CA ARG A 179 -8.88 14.51 5.12
C ARG A 179 -9.99 14.30 6.15
N LEU A 180 -11.21 14.29 5.67
CA LEU A 180 -12.36 13.72 6.36
C LEU A 180 -12.68 12.36 5.71
N GLU A 181 -12.68 11.32 6.50
CA GLU A 181 -12.90 9.96 6.03
C GLU A 181 -14.09 9.33 6.78
N SER A 182 -14.87 8.52 6.07
CA SER A 182 -15.84 7.60 6.66
C SER A 182 -15.36 6.17 6.47
N LEU A 183 -15.44 5.37 7.52
CA LEU A 183 -15.13 3.95 7.48
C LEU A 183 -16.38 3.14 7.77
N GLU A 184 -16.60 2.07 7.02
CA GLU A 184 -17.76 1.22 7.10
C GLU A 184 -17.34 -0.26 7.01
N VAL A 185 -17.91 -1.09 7.87
CA VAL A 185 -17.72 -2.55 7.86
C VAL A 185 -19.03 -3.21 7.52
N ARG A 186 -19.00 -4.13 6.56
CA ARG A 186 -20.13 -4.96 6.14
C ARG A 186 -19.73 -6.43 6.17
N ASP A 187 -20.69 -7.31 6.40
CA ASP A 187 -20.50 -8.74 6.20
C ASP A 187 -20.61 -9.12 4.71
N SER A 188 -20.38 -10.38 4.40
CA SER A 188 -20.43 -10.91 3.04
C SER A 188 -21.82 -10.82 2.37
N SER A 189 -22.89 -10.68 3.15
CA SER A 189 -24.23 -10.41 2.62
C SER A 189 -24.44 -8.95 2.23
N GLY A 190 -23.46 -8.07 2.53
CA GLY A 190 -23.54 -6.62 2.37
C GLY A 190 -24.24 -5.91 3.53
N ALA A 191 -24.64 -6.63 4.59
CA ALA A 191 -25.30 -6.02 5.74
C ALA A 191 -24.31 -5.16 6.54
N TYR A 192 -24.74 -3.93 6.85
CA TYR A 192 -23.96 -3.00 7.68
C TYR A 192 -23.76 -3.55 9.09
N GLN A 193 -22.51 -3.57 9.52
CA GLN A 193 -22.14 -3.99 10.88
C GLN A 193 -21.88 -2.79 11.78
N TYR A 194 -21.02 -1.90 11.35
CA TYR A 194 -20.71 -0.63 12.04
C TYR A 194 -19.88 0.29 11.13
N GLY A 195 -19.76 1.54 11.54
CA GLY A 195 -18.91 2.52 10.87
C GLY A 195 -18.74 3.77 11.73
N PHE A 196 -17.76 4.58 11.35
CA PHE A 196 -17.52 5.86 11.97
C PHE A 196 -16.83 6.80 10.97
N SER A 197 -16.81 8.08 11.28
CA SER A 197 -16.02 9.07 10.56
C SER A 197 -14.85 9.54 11.40
N PHE A 198 -13.80 9.99 10.73
CA PHE A 198 -12.64 10.58 11.39
C PHE A 198 -12.00 11.65 10.50
N SER A 199 -11.46 12.68 11.16
CA SER A 199 -10.54 13.59 10.49
C SER A 199 -9.12 13.08 10.66
N TYR A 200 -8.35 13.21 9.59
CA TYR A 200 -6.95 12.79 9.52
C TYR A 200 -6.10 13.94 9.00
N ALA A 201 -4.96 14.15 9.61
CA ALA A 201 -3.97 15.10 9.12
C ALA A 201 -2.57 14.48 9.16
N ARG A 202 -1.79 14.73 8.12
CA ARG A 202 -0.36 14.40 8.01
C ARG A 202 0.43 15.63 7.61
N ALA A 203 1.61 15.79 8.19
CA ALA A 203 2.60 16.72 7.69
C ALA A 203 3.96 16.02 7.59
N TYR A 204 4.60 16.18 6.44
CA TYR A 204 5.94 15.68 6.18
C TYR A 204 6.97 16.68 6.71
N GLY A 205 7.89 16.21 7.56
CA GLY A 205 8.95 17.03 8.15
C GLY A 205 10.28 16.88 7.44
N MET A 206 10.47 15.82 6.64
CA MET A 206 11.70 15.51 5.91
C MET A 206 11.41 15.17 4.45
N HIS A 207 12.47 15.20 3.63
CA HIS A 207 12.49 14.70 2.24
C HIS A 207 11.47 15.38 1.30
N ARG A 208 11.12 16.62 1.60
CA ARG A 208 10.23 17.41 0.76
C ARG A 208 11.00 17.97 -0.44
N ALA A 209 10.45 17.81 -1.62
CA ALA A 209 11.03 18.37 -2.84
C ALA A 209 10.91 19.90 -2.89
N LYS A 210 9.97 20.47 -2.13
CA LYS A 210 9.69 21.91 -2.04
C LYS A 210 9.62 22.36 -0.58
N PRO A 211 10.78 22.54 0.10
CA PRO A 211 10.82 22.78 1.55
C PRO A 211 10.31 24.17 1.99
N GLU A 212 10.07 25.08 1.05
CA GLU A 212 9.73 26.49 1.31
C GLU A 212 8.30 26.70 1.84
N ARG A 213 7.46 25.67 1.81
CA ARG A 213 6.09 25.78 2.35
C ARG A 213 6.13 25.84 3.87
N ASN A 214 5.20 26.62 4.43
CA ASN A 214 5.09 26.89 5.86
C ASN A 214 4.60 25.66 6.65
N ILE A 215 5.34 24.54 6.52
CA ILE A 215 5.10 23.26 7.16
C ILE A 215 6.32 22.96 8.03
N PRO A 216 6.12 22.52 9.27
CA PRO A 216 7.21 22.28 10.21
C PRO A 216 8.25 21.29 9.65
N ALA A 217 9.51 21.61 9.81
CA ALA A 217 10.62 20.70 9.54
C ALA A 217 11.01 19.99 10.86
N TRP A 218 11.11 18.64 10.80
CA TRP A 218 11.50 17.82 11.95
C TRP A 218 12.73 16.97 11.64
N GLU A 219 13.60 17.45 10.75
CA GLU A 219 14.82 16.76 10.35
C GLU A 219 15.75 16.48 11.53
N SER A 220 15.91 17.46 12.43
CA SER A 220 16.71 17.29 13.65
C SER A 220 16.18 16.20 14.59
N GLU A 221 14.90 15.91 14.52
CA GLU A 221 14.25 14.84 15.30
C GLU A 221 14.29 13.50 14.55
N GLY A 222 14.70 13.47 13.28
CA GLY A 222 14.66 12.30 12.41
C GLY A 222 13.23 11.82 12.11
N ILE A 223 12.27 12.72 12.09
CA ILE A 223 10.85 12.42 11.88
C ILE A 223 10.49 12.70 10.42
N LEU A 224 10.13 11.64 9.71
CA LEU A 224 9.67 11.74 8.33
C LEU A 224 8.33 12.47 8.24
N TYR A 225 7.34 12.05 9.03
CA TYR A 225 6.04 12.72 9.13
C TYR A 225 5.35 12.46 10.48
N LYS A 226 4.43 13.34 10.82
CA LYS A 226 3.53 13.19 11.98
C LYS A 226 2.10 13.04 11.47
N ASP A 227 1.36 12.12 12.09
CA ASP A 227 -0.06 11.88 11.83
C ASP A 227 -0.89 12.26 13.04
N PHE A 228 -2.04 12.87 12.78
CA PHE A 228 -3.05 13.16 13.78
C PHE A 228 -4.40 12.68 13.28
N MET A 229 -5.11 11.87 14.06
CA MET A 229 -6.44 11.39 13.74
C MET A 229 -7.40 11.69 14.89
N GLN A 230 -8.59 12.16 14.56
CA GLN A 230 -9.69 12.33 15.52
C GLN A 230 -10.91 11.59 15.00
N VAL A 231 -11.41 10.66 15.80
CA VAL A 231 -12.65 9.91 15.51
C VAL A 231 -13.86 10.78 15.89
N HIS A 232 -14.85 10.82 15.01
CA HIS A 232 -16.11 11.53 15.18
C HIS A 232 -17.27 10.55 15.41
N HIS A 233 -18.36 11.06 15.97
CA HIS A 233 -19.59 10.28 16.18
C HIS A 233 -20.33 9.94 14.87
N PRO A 234 -21.11 8.86 14.85
CA PRO A 234 -21.41 7.94 15.96
C PRO A 234 -20.27 6.95 16.19
N VAL A 235 -20.00 6.62 17.45
CA VAL A 235 -18.99 5.63 17.83
C VAL A 235 -19.65 4.44 18.53
N PRO A 236 -20.39 3.58 17.84
CA PRO A 236 -20.85 2.33 18.42
C PRO A 236 -19.68 1.45 18.89
N ALA A 237 -18.53 1.63 18.27
CA ALA A 237 -17.32 0.86 18.54
C ALA A 237 -16.65 1.16 19.89
N ILE A 238 -16.87 2.30 20.54
CA ILE A 238 -16.33 2.56 21.88
C ILE A 238 -16.92 1.61 22.92
N THR A 239 -18.17 1.20 22.75
CA THR A 239 -18.78 0.17 23.59
C THR A 239 -18.22 -1.23 23.29
N ILE A 240 -17.60 -1.42 22.13
CA ILE A 240 -17.07 -2.72 21.71
C ILE A 240 -15.57 -2.85 22.05
N HIS A 241 -14.82 -1.74 22.07
CA HIS A 241 -13.40 -1.79 22.39
C HIS A 241 -12.94 -0.53 23.14
N PRO A 242 -12.68 -0.63 24.46
CA PRO A 242 -12.23 0.49 25.29
C PRO A 242 -10.84 1.05 24.89
N LEU A 243 -10.16 0.41 23.92
CA LEU A 243 -8.86 0.81 23.43
C LEU A 243 -8.91 1.66 22.15
N LEU A 244 -10.08 1.86 21.54
CA LEU A 244 -10.23 2.80 20.42
C LEU A 244 -10.23 4.21 20.98
N GLY A 245 -9.04 4.80 21.03
CA GLY A 245 -8.89 6.21 21.40
C GLY A 245 -9.61 7.12 20.42
N LEU A 246 -10.20 8.18 20.91
CA LEU A 246 -10.86 9.19 20.06
C LEU A 246 -9.86 10.07 19.31
N VAL A 247 -8.65 10.21 19.82
CA VAL A 247 -7.60 11.01 19.21
C VAL A 247 -6.31 10.20 19.20
N HIS A 248 -5.66 10.18 18.07
CA HIS A 248 -4.40 9.49 17.86
C HIS A 248 -3.36 10.47 17.34
N LEU A 249 -2.12 10.32 17.81
CA LEU A 249 -0.96 11.06 17.34
C LEU A 249 0.19 10.10 17.14
N TRP A 250 0.74 10.08 15.93
CA TRP A 250 1.88 9.23 15.56
C TRP A 250 3.04 10.09 15.08
N TYR A 251 4.26 9.73 15.48
CA TYR A 251 5.51 10.24 14.94
C TYR A 251 6.20 9.12 14.20
N TRP A 252 6.36 9.28 12.90
CA TRP A 252 6.99 8.31 12.05
C TRP A 252 8.42 8.73 11.77
N HIS A 253 9.37 8.01 12.35
CA HIS A 253 10.77 8.24 12.08
C HIS A 253 11.13 7.74 10.68
N ASP A 254 12.23 8.32 10.11
CA ASP A 254 12.57 8.11 8.71
C ASP A 254 12.94 6.65 8.43
N GLN A 255 13.92 6.07 9.09
CA GLN A 255 14.37 4.73 8.71
C GLN A 255 14.33 3.71 9.86
N GLU A 256 15.09 3.86 10.91
CA GLU A 256 15.33 2.79 11.89
C GLU A 256 14.55 2.91 13.20
N LYS A 257 13.85 4.01 13.43
CA LYS A 257 13.17 4.25 14.68
C LYS A 257 11.71 3.84 14.60
N ARG A 258 11.25 3.13 15.62
CA ARG A 258 9.82 2.80 15.72
C ARG A 258 8.97 4.04 15.94
N PRO A 259 7.79 4.13 15.33
CA PRO A 259 6.89 5.24 15.56
C PRO A 259 6.51 5.33 17.04
N VAL A 260 6.42 6.54 17.53
CA VAL A 260 5.85 6.80 18.86
C VAL A 260 4.36 7.00 18.66
N ASN A 261 3.57 6.02 19.05
CA ASN A 261 2.13 6.12 19.04
C ASN A 261 1.67 6.72 20.37
N GLN A 262 0.84 7.73 20.28
CA GLN A 262 0.19 8.33 21.43
C GLN A 262 -1.30 8.38 21.15
N TRP A 263 -2.11 7.95 22.10
CA TRP A 263 -3.56 8.02 21.94
C TRP A 263 -4.22 8.54 23.19
N TYR A 264 -5.33 9.17 23.00
CA TYR A 264 -6.18 9.69 24.04
C TYR A 264 -7.49 8.90 24.06
N ILE A 265 -7.86 8.37 25.22
CA ILE A 265 -9.11 7.62 25.38
C ILE A 265 -10.07 8.51 26.17
N MET A 266 -11.24 8.80 25.58
CA MET A 266 -12.28 9.54 26.28
C MET A 266 -12.80 8.71 27.45
N GLY A 267 -12.93 9.34 28.62
CA GLY A 267 -13.37 8.72 29.86
C GLY A 267 -12.28 8.44 30.87
N TYR A 268 -11.04 8.27 30.44
CA TYR A 268 -9.89 8.07 31.36
C TYR A 268 -9.01 9.31 31.51
N LEU A 269 -9.23 10.35 30.71
CA LEU A 269 -8.49 11.63 30.73
C LEU A 269 -6.95 11.46 30.70
N SER A 270 -6.47 10.32 30.23
CA SER A 270 -5.05 9.99 30.21
C SER A 270 -4.55 9.76 28.78
N ILE A 271 -3.34 10.25 28.50
CA ILE A 271 -2.62 9.95 27.28
C ILE A 271 -1.89 8.62 27.48
N ASN A 272 -2.27 7.61 26.74
CA ASN A 272 -1.60 6.32 26.73
C ASN A 272 -0.57 6.28 25.59
N ARG A 273 0.65 5.84 25.90
CA ARG A 273 1.70 5.62 24.91
C ARG A 273 1.75 4.15 24.54
N LEU A 274 1.46 3.84 23.30
CA LEU A 274 1.70 2.51 22.75
C LEU A 274 3.15 2.39 22.26
N ARG A 275 3.88 1.45 22.83
CA ARG A 275 5.25 1.14 22.40
C ARG A 275 5.28 0.23 21.16
N THR A 276 4.20 -0.50 20.93
CA THR A 276 4.06 -1.42 19.80
C THR A 276 2.58 -1.53 19.49
N LEU A 277 2.17 -1.25 18.25
CA LEU A 277 0.89 -1.71 17.77
C LEU A 277 1.03 -3.23 17.59
N VAL A 278 0.42 -3.99 18.50
CA VAL A 278 0.24 -5.41 18.30
C VAL A 278 -0.97 -5.55 17.37
N TYR A 279 -0.70 -5.69 16.09
CA TYR A 279 -1.72 -6.04 15.14
C TYR A 279 -2.06 -7.52 15.33
N ASP A 280 -3.23 -7.79 15.85
CA ASP A 280 -3.81 -9.12 15.86
C ASP A 280 -4.96 -9.17 14.86
N PRO A 281 -4.71 -9.65 13.63
CA PRO A 281 -5.75 -9.73 12.61
C PRO A 281 -6.81 -10.79 12.93
N GLN A 282 -6.58 -11.64 13.94
CA GLN A 282 -7.55 -12.65 14.39
C GLN A 282 -8.44 -12.11 15.51
N SER A 283 -8.08 -11.01 16.13
CA SER A 283 -8.91 -10.35 17.12
C SER A 283 -10.19 -9.84 16.50
N SER A 284 -11.32 -10.37 16.93
CA SER A 284 -12.65 -9.87 16.52
C SER A 284 -12.88 -8.40 16.88
N ALA A 285 -12.07 -7.86 17.80
CA ALA A 285 -12.07 -6.46 18.19
C ALA A 285 -11.43 -5.53 17.15
N TRP A 286 -10.58 -6.04 16.28
CA TRP A 286 -9.86 -5.33 15.25
C TRP A 286 -10.28 -5.82 13.86
N ARG A 287 -11.54 -5.65 13.53
CA ARG A 287 -12.02 -5.88 12.16
C ARG A 287 -11.52 -4.82 11.18
N PHE A 288 -10.77 -3.82 11.69
CA PHE A 288 -10.07 -2.86 10.87
C PHE A 288 -8.62 -3.29 10.67
N PRO A 289 -8.12 -3.31 9.46
CA PRO A 289 -6.69 -3.13 9.27
C PRO A 289 -6.33 -1.77 9.88
N ILE A 290 -5.39 -1.73 10.80
CA ILE A 290 -4.84 -0.47 11.27
C ILE A 290 -4.13 0.14 10.08
N LEU A 291 -4.66 1.25 9.60
CA LEU A 291 -4.45 1.89 8.32
C LEU A 291 -2.98 2.06 7.88
N HIS A 292 -2.04 1.92 8.79
CA HIS A 292 -0.62 2.15 8.52
C HIS A 292 0.20 0.87 8.41
N GLU A 293 -0.30 -0.24 8.95
CA GLU A 293 0.46 -1.50 8.94
C GLU A 293 0.29 -2.29 7.67
N ASP A 294 -0.81 -2.10 6.94
CA ASP A 294 -1.08 -2.90 5.76
C ASP A 294 -0.20 -2.52 4.57
N LEU A 295 0.26 -1.27 4.43
CA LEU A 295 1.22 -0.90 3.40
C LEU A 295 2.62 -1.46 3.69
N PHE A 296 3.27 -0.97 4.74
CA PHE A 296 4.65 -1.32 5.03
C PHE A 296 4.86 -1.95 6.41
N GLY A 297 3.79 -2.09 7.19
CA GLY A 297 3.82 -2.64 8.54
C GLY A 297 4.43 -1.72 9.58
N THR A 298 5.63 -1.23 9.41
CA THR A 298 6.31 -0.24 10.24
C THR A 298 7.44 0.42 9.46
N TYR A 299 8.38 -0.40 8.97
CA TYR A 299 9.55 0.05 8.24
C TYR A 299 9.81 -0.84 7.03
N VAL A 300 10.39 -0.27 6.00
CA VAL A 300 10.78 -1.00 4.80
C VAL A 300 11.68 -2.19 5.17
N GLN A 301 12.63 -2.00 6.11
CA GLN A 301 13.54 -3.05 6.56
C GLN A 301 12.87 -4.18 7.36
N ALA A 302 11.61 -4.02 7.78
CA ALA A 302 10.86 -5.09 8.47
C ALA A 302 10.50 -6.26 7.54
N TYR A 303 10.68 -6.09 6.24
CA TYR A 303 10.36 -7.07 5.22
C TYR A 303 11.58 -7.46 4.38
N GLN A 304 11.52 -8.61 3.75
CA GLN A 304 12.34 -8.98 2.60
C GLN A 304 11.54 -8.65 1.35
N TRP A 305 12.15 -7.89 0.43
CA TRP A 305 11.50 -7.39 -0.76
C TRP A 305 12.05 -8.05 -2.01
N ARG A 306 11.17 -8.39 -2.95
CA ARG A 306 11.53 -8.95 -4.24
C ARG A 306 10.67 -8.34 -5.34
N LEU A 307 11.29 -7.78 -6.37
CA LEU A 307 10.59 -7.42 -7.60
C LEU A 307 10.27 -8.71 -8.34
N LEU A 308 8.99 -9.02 -8.49
CA LEU A 308 8.52 -10.21 -9.20
C LEU A 308 8.47 -9.97 -10.70
N ASP A 309 7.95 -8.78 -11.08
CA ASP A 309 7.75 -8.41 -12.48
C ASP A 309 7.53 -6.90 -12.63
N THR A 310 7.72 -6.40 -13.86
CA THR A 310 7.29 -5.07 -14.29
C THR A 310 6.57 -5.26 -15.62
N ARG A 311 5.25 -5.06 -15.63
CA ARG A 311 4.42 -5.33 -16.81
C ARG A 311 3.17 -4.49 -16.88
N VAL A 312 2.53 -4.50 -18.03
CA VAL A 312 1.17 -3.95 -18.17
C VAL A 312 0.19 -4.83 -17.41
N ALA A 313 -0.64 -4.20 -16.57
CA ALA A 313 -1.72 -4.84 -15.84
C ALA A 313 -2.98 -3.98 -15.90
N LEU A 314 -4.13 -4.63 -15.76
CA LEU A 314 -5.41 -3.97 -15.60
C LEU A 314 -5.65 -3.76 -14.11
N VAL A 315 -5.73 -2.51 -13.68
CA VAL A 315 -5.72 -2.09 -12.28
C VAL A 315 -6.76 -1.00 -12.02
N PRO A 316 -7.21 -0.79 -10.77
CA PRO A 316 -8.07 0.35 -10.45
C PRO A 316 -7.49 1.65 -11.03
N GLY A 317 -8.29 2.37 -11.79
CA GLY A 317 -7.85 3.56 -12.52
C GLY A 317 -7.79 4.82 -11.64
N PHE A 318 -7.27 5.89 -12.23
CA PHE A 318 -7.32 7.21 -11.60
C PHE A 318 -8.64 7.89 -11.97
N VAL A 319 -9.58 7.86 -11.01
CA VAL A 319 -10.96 8.23 -11.28
C VAL A 319 -11.13 9.73 -11.56
N GLN A 320 -12.13 10.06 -12.37
CA GLN A 320 -12.51 11.43 -12.71
C GLN A 320 -13.60 11.97 -11.76
N SER A 321 -13.66 11.45 -10.54
CA SER A 321 -14.61 11.84 -9.50
C SER A 321 -13.89 12.03 -8.15
N ALA A 322 -14.53 12.79 -7.26
CA ALA A 322 -14.02 13.00 -5.91
C ALA A 322 -14.37 11.87 -4.93
N GLN A 323 -15.08 10.84 -5.37
CA GLN A 323 -15.57 9.76 -4.52
C GLN A 323 -15.32 8.40 -5.15
N ALA A 324 -14.86 7.45 -4.36
CA ALA A 324 -14.71 6.05 -4.75
C ALA A 324 -16.04 5.29 -4.64
N LEU A 325 -16.31 4.44 -5.63
CA LEU A 325 -17.44 3.53 -5.65
C LEU A 325 -16.96 2.10 -5.36
N PHE A 326 -17.63 1.44 -4.39
CA PHE A 326 -17.33 0.05 -4.06
C PHE A 326 -18.59 -0.81 -4.20
N GLY A 327 -18.42 -2.04 -4.66
CA GLY A 327 -19.49 -2.98 -4.88
C GLY A 327 -19.00 -4.37 -5.27
N GLY A 328 -19.69 -5.00 -6.23
CA GLY A 328 -19.49 -6.42 -6.55
C GLY A 328 -20.19 -7.31 -5.54
N GLN A 329 -20.11 -8.63 -5.70
CA GLN A 329 -20.85 -9.57 -4.86
C GLN A 329 -20.51 -9.45 -3.38
N ARG A 330 -19.22 -9.17 -3.07
CA ARG A 330 -18.74 -8.98 -1.69
C ARG A 330 -18.83 -7.53 -1.21
N GLY A 331 -19.19 -6.58 -2.08
CA GLY A 331 -19.33 -5.16 -1.74
C GLY A 331 -18.03 -4.36 -1.65
N GLY A 332 -16.85 -4.96 -1.82
CA GLY A 332 -15.57 -4.31 -1.60
C GLY A 332 -14.69 -4.08 -2.84
N TYR A 333 -15.13 -4.47 -4.00
CA TYR A 333 -14.40 -4.24 -5.23
C TYR A 333 -14.62 -2.82 -5.75
N PRO A 334 -13.58 -2.12 -6.27
CA PRO A 334 -13.76 -0.84 -6.95
C PRO A 334 -14.66 -1.02 -8.18
N LEU A 335 -15.76 -0.25 -8.24
CA LEU A 335 -16.66 -0.17 -9.38
C LEU A 335 -16.25 0.95 -10.35
N ASP A 336 -15.40 1.84 -9.92
CA ASP A 336 -14.80 2.86 -10.79
C ASP A 336 -14.03 2.18 -11.93
N PRO A 337 -13.98 2.80 -13.12
CA PRO A 337 -13.29 2.19 -14.26
C PRO A 337 -11.81 1.96 -14.01
N TRP A 338 -11.29 0.84 -14.54
CA TRP A 338 -9.92 0.40 -14.44
C TRP A 338 -9.10 0.85 -15.65
N GLU A 339 -7.79 0.90 -15.49
CA GLU A 339 -6.84 1.31 -16.53
C GLU A 339 -5.81 0.22 -16.82
N LEU A 340 -5.39 0.11 -18.07
CA LEU A 340 -4.17 -0.61 -18.42
C LEU A 340 -2.98 0.28 -18.04
N ARG A 341 -2.19 -0.14 -17.05
CA ARG A 341 -1.01 0.61 -16.57
C ARG A 341 0.19 -0.31 -16.44
N THR A 342 1.37 0.22 -16.67
CA THR A 342 2.60 -0.49 -16.28
C THR A 342 2.73 -0.43 -14.76
N VAL A 343 2.91 -1.60 -14.15
CA VAL A 343 3.04 -1.77 -12.71
C VAL A 343 4.30 -2.52 -12.33
N HIS A 344 4.87 -2.17 -11.19
CA HIS A 344 5.86 -2.98 -10.51
C HIS A 344 5.15 -3.93 -9.55
N ILE A 345 5.30 -5.23 -9.77
CA ILE A 345 4.74 -6.28 -8.91
C ILE A 345 5.81 -6.68 -7.90
N VAL A 346 5.60 -6.34 -6.64
CA VAL A 346 6.62 -6.44 -5.59
C VAL A 346 6.11 -7.29 -4.44
N GLU A 347 6.85 -8.35 -4.13
CA GLU A 347 6.58 -9.20 -2.97
C GLU A 347 7.28 -8.67 -1.73
N ALA A 348 6.57 -8.69 -0.61
CA ALA A 348 7.07 -8.37 0.73
C ALA A 348 6.82 -9.53 1.68
N VAL A 349 7.89 -10.14 2.20
CA VAL A 349 7.84 -11.21 3.18
C VAL A 349 8.28 -10.66 4.54
N PRO A 350 7.43 -10.70 5.59
CA PRO A 350 7.80 -10.21 6.90
C PRO A 350 9.01 -10.96 7.46
N ARG A 351 9.98 -10.23 8.03
CA ARG A 351 11.14 -10.85 8.72
C ARG A 351 10.76 -11.45 10.07
N SER A 352 9.70 -10.93 10.69
CA SER A 352 9.21 -11.44 11.97
C SER A 352 8.51 -12.79 11.81
N ALA A 353 8.97 -13.78 12.54
CA ALA A 353 8.32 -15.10 12.58
C ALA A 353 6.93 -15.09 13.23
N THR A 354 6.58 -14.05 13.99
CA THR A 354 5.27 -13.90 14.63
C THR A 354 4.29 -13.04 13.84
N HIS A 355 4.71 -12.50 12.69
CA HIS A 355 3.82 -11.72 11.85
C HIS A 355 2.68 -12.61 11.31
N PRO A 356 1.42 -12.17 11.34
CA PRO A 356 0.28 -12.99 10.92
C PRO A 356 0.26 -13.30 9.42
N TYR A 357 0.80 -12.39 8.61
CA TYR A 357 0.89 -12.60 7.16
C TYR A 357 2.14 -13.41 6.80
N GLY A 358 1.99 -14.29 5.80
CA GLY A 358 3.11 -14.98 5.19
C GLY A 358 3.81 -14.11 4.16
N ARG A 359 3.03 -13.41 3.33
CA ARG A 359 3.54 -12.47 2.33
C ARG A 359 2.46 -11.49 1.88
N LYS A 360 2.91 -10.35 1.32
CA LYS A 360 2.09 -9.39 0.59
C LYS A 360 2.63 -9.27 -0.83
N VAL A 361 1.76 -9.03 -1.81
CA VAL A 361 2.14 -8.74 -3.20
C VAL A 361 1.51 -7.41 -3.59
N PHE A 362 2.35 -6.41 -3.74
CA PHE A 362 1.97 -5.05 -4.10
C PHE A 362 1.96 -4.88 -5.61
N TYR A 363 0.98 -4.16 -6.12
CA TYR A 363 0.92 -3.66 -7.49
C TYR A 363 1.09 -2.15 -7.43
N PHE A 364 2.33 -1.69 -7.56
CA PHE A 364 2.67 -0.26 -7.58
C PHE A 364 2.57 0.28 -8.99
N ASP A 365 1.90 1.41 -9.15
CA ASP A 365 1.93 2.16 -10.41
C ASP A 365 3.35 2.61 -10.75
N GLN A 366 3.82 2.37 -11.98
CA GLN A 366 5.18 2.75 -12.39
C GLN A 366 5.39 4.27 -12.30
N GLN A 367 4.42 5.07 -12.71
CA GLN A 367 4.54 6.51 -12.78
C GLN A 367 4.65 7.16 -11.39
N THR A 368 3.85 6.71 -10.43
CA THR A 368 3.65 7.39 -9.14
C THR A 368 4.16 6.59 -7.95
N PHE A 369 4.45 5.31 -8.09
CA PHE A 369 4.67 4.34 -7.01
C PHE A 369 3.51 4.25 -6.00
N ALA A 370 2.34 4.80 -6.33
CA ALA A 370 1.13 4.58 -5.56
C ALA A 370 0.74 3.09 -5.60
N PRO A 371 0.42 2.46 -4.46
CA PRO A 371 -0.15 1.11 -4.47
C PRO A 371 -1.56 1.18 -5.05
N LEU A 372 -1.85 0.35 -6.05
CA LEU A 372 -3.17 0.28 -6.67
C LEU A 372 -4.01 -0.83 -6.03
N TYR A 373 -3.40 -1.97 -5.74
CA TYR A 373 -3.95 -2.99 -4.86
C TYR A 373 -2.86 -3.88 -4.27
N VAL A 374 -3.21 -4.61 -3.23
CA VAL A 374 -2.30 -5.54 -2.52
C VAL A 374 -3.01 -6.85 -2.28
N LEU A 375 -2.35 -7.95 -2.63
CA LEU A 375 -2.78 -9.30 -2.28
C LEU A 375 -2.04 -9.74 -1.02
N ILE A 376 -2.76 -10.21 -0.02
CA ILE A 376 -2.23 -10.62 1.28
C ILE A 376 -2.50 -12.10 1.49
N PHE A 377 -1.44 -12.83 1.82
CA PHE A 377 -1.48 -14.27 2.02
C PHE A 377 -1.10 -14.62 3.45
N ASP A 378 -1.68 -15.69 3.96
CA ASP A 378 -1.28 -16.26 5.23
C ASP A 378 0.05 -17.04 5.13
N ARG A 379 0.46 -17.66 6.23
CA ARG A 379 1.72 -18.41 6.30
C ARG A 379 1.68 -19.72 5.52
N GLU A 380 0.50 -20.27 5.31
CA GLU A 380 0.26 -21.46 4.50
C GLU A 380 0.19 -21.11 2.98
N GLY A 381 0.31 -19.83 2.66
CA GLY A 381 0.24 -19.33 1.27
C GLY A 381 -1.17 -19.18 0.74
N LYS A 382 -2.21 -19.33 1.57
CA LYS A 382 -3.60 -19.13 1.17
C LYS A 382 -3.90 -17.64 1.11
N HIS A 383 -4.59 -17.22 0.06
CA HIS A 383 -5.07 -15.85 -0.08
C HIS A 383 -6.04 -15.50 1.05
N TRP A 384 -5.73 -14.43 1.77
CA TRP A 384 -6.48 -13.99 2.94
C TRP A 384 -7.26 -12.71 2.67
N ARG A 385 -6.58 -11.69 2.12
CA ARG A 385 -7.16 -10.36 1.88
C ARG A 385 -6.76 -9.81 0.53
N THR A 386 -7.62 -8.99 -0.05
CA THR A 386 -7.24 -8.04 -1.09
C THR A 386 -7.55 -6.63 -0.59
N GLU A 387 -6.57 -5.76 -0.68
CA GLU A 387 -6.71 -4.35 -0.38
C GLU A 387 -6.67 -3.56 -1.69
N PHE A 388 -7.62 -2.64 -1.88
CA PHE A 388 -7.69 -1.75 -3.03
C PHE A 388 -7.53 -0.30 -2.61
N PHE A 389 -6.87 0.47 -3.46
CA PHE A 389 -6.72 1.92 -3.33
C PHE A 389 -7.32 2.57 -4.56
N VAL A 390 -8.23 3.51 -4.35
CA VAL A 390 -8.85 4.30 -5.42
C VAL A 390 -8.35 5.73 -5.29
N TYR A 391 -7.72 6.21 -6.35
CA TYR A 391 -7.20 7.58 -6.41
C TYR A 391 -7.97 8.38 -7.46
N ALA A 392 -8.23 9.65 -7.17
CA ALA A 392 -8.68 10.59 -8.16
C ALA A 392 -7.49 11.19 -8.92
N ASN A 393 -7.71 11.46 -10.20
CA ASN A 393 -6.81 12.32 -10.97
C ASN A 393 -6.87 13.74 -10.36
N PRO A 394 -5.72 14.34 -10.01
CA PRO A 394 -5.72 15.66 -9.36
C PRO A 394 -6.44 16.75 -10.19
N SER A 395 -6.41 16.65 -11.52
CA SER A 395 -7.10 17.59 -12.40
C SER A 395 -8.63 17.55 -12.27
N ALA A 396 -9.18 16.42 -11.83
CA ALA A 396 -10.61 16.20 -11.67
C ALA A 396 -11.09 16.42 -10.21
N TYR A 397 -10.18 16.57 -9.25
CA TYR A 397 -10.55 16.71 -7.85
C TYR A 397 -10.84 18.19 -7.50
N PRO A 398 -11.99 18.52 -6.92
CA PRO A 398 -12.33 19.88 -6.51
C PRO A 398 -11.29 20.47 -5.54
N GLY A 399 -10.82 21.67 -5.80
CA GLY A 399 -9.84 22.35 -4.93
C GLY A 399 -8.39 21.90 -5.06
N ALA A 400 -8.07 20.96 -5.95
CA ALA A 400 -6.73 20.39 -6.12
C ALA A 400 -5.95 20.96 -7.32
N LYS A 401 -6.27 22.16 -7.81
CA LYS A 401 -5.66 22.73 -9.03
C LYS A 401 -4.13 22.79 -9.01
N ASP A 402 -3.54 22.98 -7.82
CA ASP A 402 -2.09 23.06 -7.63
C ASP A 402 -1.48 21.75 -7.10
N VAL A 403 -2.29 20.70 -6.97
CA VAL A 403 -1.84 19.39 -6.55
C VAL A 403 -1.44 18.56 -7.76
N ARG A 404 -0.27 17.95 -7.72
CA ARG A 404 0.29 17.13 -8.80
C ARG A 404 0.62 15.71 -8.32
N VAL A 405 -0.17 15.22 -7.38
CA VAL A 405 -0.04 13.86 -6.82
C VAL A 405 -1.39 13.16 -6.86
N PRO A 406 -1.43 11.83 -6.96
CA PRO A 406 -2.67 11.07 -6.86
C PRO A 406 -3.42 11.40 -5.56
N ILE A 407 -4.72 11.66 -5.65
CA ILE A 407 -5.56 12.00 -4.50
C ILE A 407 -6.32 10.75 -4.05
N LEU A 408 -5.95 10.19 -2.92
CA LEU A 408 -6.66 9.04 -2.37
C LEU A 408 -8.11 9.43 -2.04
N VAL A 409 -9.08 8.77 -2.69
CA VAL A 409 -10.51 9.00 -2.48
C VAL A 409 -11.23 7.81 -1.85
N GLY A 410 -10.60 6.64 -1.83
CA GLY A 410 -11.15 5.48 -1.14
C GLY A 410 -10.19 4.32 -1.03
N ARG A 411 -10.49 3.44 -0.08
CA ARG A 411 -9.80 2.17 0.13
C ARG A 411 -10.80 1.11 0.52
N SER A 412 -10.52 -0.13 0.15
CA SER A 412 -11.31 -1.26 0.65
C SER A 412 -10.42 -2.46 0.99
N TRP A 413 -10.91 -3.28 1.90
CA TRP A 413 -10.30 -4.54 2.33
C TRP A 413 -11.34 -5.63 2.23
N VAL A 414 -11.14 -6.58 1.34
CA VAL A 414 -11.96 -7.78 1.22
C VAL A 414 -11.27 -8.88 2.00
N ASP A 415 -11.87 -9.35 3.09
CA ASP A 415 -11.33 -10.42 3.93
C ASP A 415 -12.06 -11.73 3.62
N PHE A 416 -11.33 -12.70 3.05
CA PHE A 416 -11.88 -14.00 2.63
C PHE A 416 -11.92 -15.03 3.76
N ARG A 417 -11.31 -14.74 4.91
CA ARG A 417 -11.35 -15.62 6.08
C ARG A 417 -12.49 -15.29 7.02
N GLN A 418 -12.67 -13.99 7.28
CA GLN A 418 -13.70 -13.50 8.21
C GLN A 418 -15.00 -13.14 7.48
N ASP A 419 -14.98 -13.27 6.15
CA ASP A 419 -16.13 -13.05 5.29
C ASP A 419 -16.80 -11.68 5.50
N HIS A 420 -15.95 -10.65 5.58
CA HIS A 420 -16.41 -9.27 5.71
C HIS A 420 -15.60 -8.33 4.79
N VAL A 421 -16.14 -7.15 4.61
CA VAL A 421 -15.53 -6.07 3.86
C VAL A 421 -15.46 -4.83 4.73
N THR A 422 -14.32 -4.17 4.70
CA THR A 422 -14.16 -2.83 5.26
C THR A 422 -13.83 -1.89 4.11
N PHE A 423 -14.46 -0.72 4.06
CA PHE A 423 -14.07 0.31 3.14
C PHE A 423 -14.07 1.69 3.80
N ALA A 424 -13.13 2.51 3.39
CA ALA A 424 -13.01 3.90 3.77
C ALA A 424 -13.22 4.78 2.54
N ARG A 425 -14.02 5.83 2.68
CA ARG A 425 -14.21 6.86 1.66
C ARG A 425 -13.72 8.19 2.18
N VAL A 426 -12.94 8.88 1.37
CA VAL A 426 -12.55 10.26 1.63
C VAL A 426 -13.69 11.15 1.15
N THR A 427 -14.27 11.93 2.06
CA THR A 427 -15.38 12.84 1.74
C THR A 427 -14.90 14.26 1.47
N ASP A 428 -13.73 14.60 1.98
CA ASP A 428 -13.04 15.88 1.75
C ASP A 428 -11.55 15.70 1.92
N ALA A 429 -10.75 16.37 1.09
CA ALA A 429 -9.29 16.34 1.17
C ALA A 429 -8.68 17.68 0.77
N VAL A 430 -7.75 18.15 1.60
CA VAL A 430 -6.98 19.38 1.36
C VAL A 430 -5.50 19.06 1.47
N TYR A 431 -4.74 19.50 0.48
CA TYR A 431 -3.30 19.24 0.37
C TYR A 431 -2.50 20.54 0.50
N ASN A 432 -1.27 20.39 0.98
CA ASN A 432 -0.26 21.45 0.99
C ASN A 432 -0.66 22.71 1.77
N GLN A 433 -1.60 22.58 2.72
CA GLN A 433 -1.98 23.68 3.60
C GLN A 433 -1.06 23.75 4.80
N PRO A 434 -0.76 24.96 5.30
CA PRO A 434 0.02 25.13 6.52
C PRO A 434 -0.59 24.38 7.71
N LEU A 435 0.23 23.59 8.39
CA LEU A 435 -0.14 22.93 9.64
C LEU A 435 0.87 23.37 10.72
N PRO A 436 0.45 24.14 11.73
CA PRO A 436 1.38 24.60 12.76
C PRO A 436 1.90 23.44 13.61
N PRO A 437 3.12 23.53 14.17
CA PRO A 437 3.72 22.48 14.99
C PRO A 437 2.81 22.01 16.14
N GLU A 438 2.05 22.92 16.72
CA GLU A 438 1.13 22.68 17.82
C GLU A 438 -0.03 21.76 17.44
N TYR A 439 -0.34 21.65 16.14
CA TYR A 439 -1.35 20.73 15.64
C TYR A 439 -1.00 19.28 16.04
N PHE A 440 0.29 18.92 15.98
CA PHE A 440 0.80 17.59 16.31
C PHE A 440 1.36 17.52 17.75
N SER A 441 0.62 18.05 18.72
CA SER A 441 1.02 18.08 20.12
C SER A 441 0.06 17.32 21.04
N GLN A 442 0.56 16.89 22.20
CA GLN A 442 -0.26 16.28 23.25
C GLN A 442 -1.33 17.26 23.77
N ALA A 443 -1.00 18.55 23.84
CA ALA A 443 -1.96 19.57 24.24
C ALA A 443 -3.16 19.64 23.29
N ASN A 444 -2.91 19.54 21.96
CA ASN A 444 -3.98 19.47 20.99
C ASN A 444 -4.78 18.15 21.08
N MET A 445 -4.13 17.01 21.39
CA MET A 445 -4.84 15.75 21.66
C MET A 445 -5.84 15.90 22.79
N ILE A 446 -5.41 16.49 23.92
CA ILE A 446 -6.28 16.73 25.09
C ILE A 446 -7.45 17.65 24.73
N ARG A 447 -7.16 18.72 24.00
CA ARG A 447 -8.20 19.68 23.56
C ARG A 447 -9.24 19.04 22.63
N LYS A 448 -8.80 18.18 21.73
CA LYS A 448 -9.66 17.53 20.74
C LYS A 448 -10.38 16.28 21.26
N GLY A 449 -9.87 15.69 22.35
CA GLY A 449 -10.47 14.52 23.02
C GLY A 449 -11.52 14.87 24.09
N LYS A 450 -11.70 16.16 24.39
CA LYS A 450 -12.77 16.68 25.25
C LYS A 450 -14.06 16.84 24.46
#